data_f7a3912b59e82a1152fbe86cce34e56e
#
_entry.id   f7a3912b59e82a1152fbe86cce34e56e
#
_cell.length_a   1.000
_cell.length_b   1.000
_cell.length_c   1.000
_cell.angle_alpha   90.00
_cell.angle_beta   90.00
_cell.angle_gamma   90.00
#
_symmetry.space_group_name_H-M   'P 1'
#
loop_
_entity.id
_entity.type
_entity.pdbx_description
1 polymer ?
#
loop_
_entity_poly.entity_id
_entity_poly.type
_entity_poly.pdbx_seq_one_letter_code
_entity_poly.pdbx_strand_id
1 'polypeptide(L)'
;MAISMNTKVLFTTKANSLSGMIGNKNGNILVGDKAFEFHNNRNPEDYIQIPWEEIIRVRAQIFFKDKYIRGFFIDTKSAGSYNFVVKNAGKTLKTMRDFLGNEKIVRNKPVLSLKRVFDWFKKNRKK
;
A
#
# COMPACT_ATOMS: atom_id res chain seq x y z
N MET A 1 -23.07 -7.97 -3.17
CA MET A 1 -22.55 -6.60 -3.14
C MET A 1 -21.79 -6.36 -1.85
N ALA A 2 -20.54 -5.91 -1.95
CA ALA A 2 -19.74 -5.65 -0.75
C ALA A 2 -20.28 -4.43 -0.02
N ILE A 3 -20.44 -4.57 1.29
CA ILE A 3 -20.89 -3.49 2.16
C ILE A 3 -19.66 -2.84 2.79
N SER A 4 -19.53 -1.53 2.64
CA SER A 4 -18.42 -0.80 3.25
C SER A 4 -18.50 -0.85 4.77
N MET A 5 -17.34 -1.00 5.42
CA MET A 5 -17.23 -0.86 6.88
C MET A 5 -17.35 0.59 7.30
N ASN A 6 -17.04 1.51 6.40
CA ASN A 6 -17.02 2.93 6.72
C ASN A 6 -18.41 3.53 6.74
N THR A 7 -18.67 4.39 7.70
CA THR A 7 -19.87 5.21 7.70
C THR A 7 -19.65 6.49 6.91
N LYS A 8 -18.39 6.93 6.79
CA LYS A 8 -18.04 8.12 6.05
C LYS A 8 -16.77 7.84 5.26
N VAL A 9 -16.79 8.08 3.95
CA VAL A 9 -15.63 7.96 3.09
C VAL A 9 -15.01 9.34 2.91
N LEU A 10 -13.74 9.47 3.27
CA LEU A 10 -13.02 10.75 3.23
C LEU A 10 -12.26 10.95 1.94
N PHE A 11 -11.83 9.87 1.32
CA PHE A 11 -11.04 9.94 0.09
C PHE A 11 -11.19 8.64 -0.70
N THR A 12 -11.26 8.76 -2.02
CA THR A 12 -11.30 7.61 -2.91
C THR A 12 -10.44 7.87 -4.14
N THR A 13 -9.82 6.82 -4.63
CA THR A 13 -8.99 6.92 -5.83
C THR A 13 -8.87 5.56 -6.52
N LYS A 14 -8.46 5.58 -7.78
CA LYS A 14 -8.21 4.35 -8.53
C LYS A 14 -6.91 3.70 -8.08
N ALA A 15 -6.91 2.39 -8.05
CA ALA A 15 -5.75 1.62 -7.64
C ALA A 15 -5.76 0.23 -8.26
N ASN A 16 -4.58 -0.41 -8.24
CA ASN A 16 -4.43 -1.81 -8.59
C ASN A 16 -3.92 -2.55 -7.36
N SER A 17 -4.57 -3.66 -7.04
CA SER A 17 -4.07 -4.57 -6.02
C SER A 17 -3.15 -5.58 -6.69
N LEU A 18 -1.93 -5.68 -6.19
CA LEU A 18 -0.93 -6.62 -6.70
C LEU A 18 -0.79 -7.83 -5.79
N SER A 19 -1.66 -7.96 -4.82
CA SER A 19 -1.61 -9.07 -3.86
C SER A 19 -2.05 -10.37 -4.49
N GLY A 20 -1.31 -11.43 -4.24
CA GLY A 20 -1.66 -12.77 -4.64
C GLY A 20 -1.05 -13.20 -5.96
N MET A 21 -1.30 -14.47 -6.31
CA MET A 21 -0.70 -15.13 -7.46
C MET A 21 -1.41 -14.83 -8.78
N ILE A 22 -2.54 -14.14 -8.73
CA ILE A 22 -3.42 -13.99 -9.89
C ILE A 22 -3.20 -12.64 -10.60
N GLY A 23 -2.24 -11.85 -10.16
CA GLY A 23 -1.87 -10.62 -10.85
C GLY A 23 -2.68 -9.38 -10.44
N ASN A 24 -2.74 -8.42 -11.35
CA ASN A 24 -3.37 -7.13 -11.10
C ASN A 24 -4.88 -7.19 -11.03
N LYS A 25 -5.43 -6.57 -9.99
CA LYS A 25 -6.86 -6.33 -9.90
C LYS A 25 -7.10 -4.82 -9.91
N ASN A 26 -7.85 -4.35 -10.90
CA ASN A 26 -8.19 -2.93 -11.00
C ASN A 26 -9.37 -2.63 -10.09
N GLY A 27 -9.30 -1.55 -9.37
CA GLY A 27 -10.36 -1.18 -8.46
C GLY A 27 -10.23 0.22 -7.92
N ASN A 28 -10.90 0.45 -6.80
CA ASN A 28 -10.89 1.73 -6.12
C ASN A 28 -10.54 1.53 -4.66
N ILE A 29 -9.74 2.45 -4.13
CA ILE A 29 -9.44 2.53 -2.71
C ILE A 29 -10.42 3.52 -2.08
N LEU A 30 -10.94 3.16 -0.91
CA LEU A 30 -11.73 4.04 -0.09
C LEU A 30 -11.04 4.20 1.25
N VAL A 31 -10.73 5.45 1.60
CA VAL A 31 -10.19 5.78 2.92
C VAL A 31 -11.32 6.42 3.71
N GLY A 32 -11.77 5.74 4.73
CA GLY A 32 -12.92 6.17 5.51
C GLY A 32 -12.64 6.25 6.99
N ASP A 33 -13.69 6.48 7.76
CA ASP A 33 -13.59 6.71 9.20
C ASP A 33 -13.21 5.45 10.01
N LYS A 34 -13.46 4.26 9.46
CA LYS A 34 -13.22 3.02 10.20
C LYS A 34 -12.16 2.12 9.58
N ALA A 35 -11.96 2.21 8.27
CA ALA A 35 -11.11 1.25 7.58
C ALA A 35 -10.58 1.79 6.26
N PHE A 36 -9.50 1.14 5.83
CA PHE A 36 -9.02 1.22 4.47
C PHE A 36 -9.71 0.10 3.68
N GLU A 37 -10.24 0.43 2.49
CA GLU A 37 -10.93 -0.56 1.66
C GLU A 37 -10.44 -0.52 0.22
N PHE A 38 -10.43 -1.69 -0.40
CA PHE A 38 -10.21 -1.83 -1.83
C PHE A 38 -11.36 -2.65 -2.41
N HIS A 39 -11.99 -2.15 -3.46
CA HIS A 39 -13.09 -2.82 -4.13
C HIS A 39 -12.74 -3.05 -5.59
N ASN A 40 -12.81 -4.32 -6.02
CA ASN A 40 -12.51 -4.72 -7.39
C ASN A 40 -13.63 -4.25 -8.33
N ASN A 41 -13.26 -3.57 -9.42
CA ASN A 41 -14.24 -3.04 -10.38
C ASN A 41 -14.99 -4.11 -11.13
N ARG A 42 -14.38 -5.26 -11.35
CA ARG A 42 -14.99 -6.35 -12.13
C ARG A 42 -15.80 -7.31 -11.29
N ASN A 43 -15.46 -7.42 -10.03
CA ASN A 43 -16.11 -8.38 -9.14
C ASN A 43 -16.39 -7.71 -7.79
N PRO A 44 -17.65 -7.29 -7.57
CA PRO A 44 -18.01 -6.64 -6.30
C PRO A 44 -17.82 -7.52 -5.06
N GLU A 45 -17.75 -8.83 -5.26
CA GLU A 45 -17.52 -9.77 -4.15
C GLU A 45 -16.05 -9.84 -3.75
N ASP A 46 -15.16 -9.34 -4.60
CA ASP A 46 -13.73 -9.35 -4.35
C ASP A 46 -13.32 -7.98 -3.79
N TYR A 47 -13.16 -7.92 -2.49
CA TYR A 47 -12.83 -6.68 -1.82
C TYR A 47 -11.90 -6.95 -0.63
N ILE A 48 -11.22 -5.89 -0.20
CA ILE A 48 -10.33 -5.92 0.96
C ILE A 48 -10.81 -4.83 1.92
N GLN A 49 -10.97 -5.18 3.19
CA GLN A 49 -11.34 -4.24 4.23
C GLN A 49 -10.37 -4.40 5.38
N ILE A 50 -9.63 -3.35 5.71
CA ILE A 50 -8.62 -3.38 6.76
C ILE A 50 -8.95 -2.29 7.76
N PRO A 51 -9.49 -2.65 8.94
CA PRO A 51 -9.70 -1.68 10.00
C PRO A 51 -8.37 -1.01 10.39
N TRP A 52 -8.43 0.25 10.76
CA TRP A 52 -7.20 0.99 11.08
C TRP A 52 -6.39 0.33 12.19
N GLU A 53 -7.04 -0.26 13.17
CA GLU A 53 -6.38 -0.94 14.28
C GLU A 53 -5.64 -2.21 13.88
N GLU A 54 -5.97 -2.78 12.71
CA GLU A 54 -5.29 -3.96 12.18
C GLU A 54 -4.01 -3.61 11.42
N ILE A 55 -3.77 -2.35 11.13
CA ILE A 55 -2.61 -1.93 10.35
C ILE A 55 -1.43 -1.71 11.29
N ILE A 56 -0.35 -2.45 11.04
CA ILE A 56 0.91 -2.27 11.77
C ILE A 56 1.64 -1.06 11.22
N ARG A 57 1.77 -0.98 9.89
CA ARG A 57 2.43 0.13 9.22
C ARG A 57 2.08 0.14 7.73
N VAL A 58 2.32 1.28 7.11
CA VAL A 58 2.17 1.46 5.66
C VAL A 58 3.54 1.86 5.12
N ARG A 59 4.06 1.11 4.14
CA ARG A 59 5.36 1.36 3.55
C ARG A 59 5.19 1.97 2.17
N ALA A 60 5.53 3.25 2.03
CA ALA A 60 5.39 3.97 0.77
C ALA A 60 6.49 3.57 -0.21
N GLN A 61 6.11 3.27 -1.45
CA GLN A 61 7.05 3.00 -2.55
C GLN A 61 7.36 4.31 -3.24
N ILE A 62 8.57 4.81 -3.02
CA ILE A 62 9.00 6.11 -3.52
C ILE A 62 10.12 5.91 -4.55
N PHE A 63 9.95 6.54 -5.71
CA PHE A 63 10.90 6.46 -6.83
C PHE A 63 11.36 7.85 -7.25
N PHE A 64 12.34 7.90 -8.14
CA PHE A 64 12.85 9.11 -8.76
C PHE A 64 13.32 10.15 -7.74
N LYS A 65 14.25 9.75 -6.86
CA LYS A 65 14.82 10.63 -5.83
C LYS A 65 13.74 11.29 -4.97
N ASP A 66 12.80 10.47 -4.52
CA ASP A 66 11.72 10.90 -3.61
C ASP A 66 10.68 11.81 -4.24
N LYS A 67 10.60 11.84 -5.56
CA LYS A 67 9.63 12.70 -6.24
C LYS A 67 8.33 12.02 -6.62
N TYR A 68 8.32 10.69 -6.68
CA TYR A 68 7.15 9.96 -7.14
C TYR A 68 6.80 8.83 -6.18
N ILE A 69 5.58 8.85 -5.69
CA ILE A 69 5.05 7.76 -4.86
C ILE A 69 4.12 6.91 -5.73
N ARG A 70 4.58 5.70 -6.07
CA ARG A 70 3.83 4.79 -6.92
C ARG A 70 2.66 4.14 -6.19
N GLY A 71 2.85 3.81 -4.92
CA GLY A 71 1.87 3.11 -4.12
C GLY A 71 2.43 2.78 -2.77
N PHE A 72 1.91 1.73 -2.16
CA PHE A 72 2.34 1.35 -0.82
C PHE A 72 2.02 -0.10 -0.49
N PHE A 73 2.71 -0.60 0.52
CA PHE A 73 2.38 -1.86 1.18
C PHE A 73 1.68 -1.56 2.48
N ILE A 74 0.66 -2.35 2.80
CA ILE A 74 -0.01 -2.29 4.10
C ILE A 74 0.31 -3.58 4.85
N ASP A 75 1.04 -3.47 5.95
CA ASP A 75 1.37 -4.60 6.80
C ASP A 75 0.31 -4.72 7.89
N THR A 76 -0.32 -5.87 7.99
CA THR A 76 -1.41 -6.13 8.94
C THR A 76 -0.99 -7.08 10.03
N LYS A 77 -1.74 -7.08 11.13
CA LYS A 77 -1.45 -7.94 12.27
C LYS A 77 -1.68 -9.42 11.98
N SER A 78 -2.68 -9.75 11.20
CA SER A 78 -3.10 -11.14 11.03
C SER A 78 -3.20 -11.61 9.58
N ALA A 79 -3.19 -10.70 8.61
CA ALA A 79 -3.47 -11.05 7.21
C ALA A 79 -2.27 -10.83 6.29
N GLY A 80 -1.08 -10.60 6.84
CA GLY A 80 0.12 -10.36 6.04
C GLY A 80 0.16 -8.97 5.44
N SER A 81 0.80 -8.86 4.28
CA SER A 81 0.99 -7.57 3.62
C SER A 81 0.20 -7.50 2.32
N TYR A 82 -0.39 -6.33 2.07
CA TYR A 82 -1.06 -6.02 0.82
C TYR A 82 -0.26 -4.99 0.06
N ASN A 83 -0.20 -5.14 -1.26
CA ASN A 83 0.53 -4.21 -2.13
C ASN A 83 -0.43 -3.54 -3.09
N PHE A 84 -0.40 -2.21 -3.13
CA PHE A 84 -1.24 -1.41 -4.01
C PHE A 84 -0.42 -0.43 -4.82
N VAL A 85 -0.70 -0.35 -6.11
CA VAL A 85 -0.27 0.76 -6.97
C VAL A 85 -1.43 1.72 -7.04
N VAL A 86 -1.22 2.97 -6.66
CA VAL A 86 -2.30 3.90 -6.36
C VAL A 86 -2.13 5.19 -7.15
N LYS A 87 -3.19 5.61 -7.81
CA LYS A 87 -3.25 6.94 -8.39
C LYS A 87 -3.39 7.95 -7.24
N ASN A 88 -2.61 9.01 -7.27
CA ASN A 88 -2.59 10.00 -6.17
C ASN A 88 -2.18 9.38 -4.82
N ALA A 89 -1.16 8.53 -4.85
CA ALA A 89 -0.72 7.83 -3.65
C ALA A 89 -0.32 8.76 -2.51
N GLY A 90 0.32 9.89 -2.83
CA GLY A 90 0.71 10.86 -1.80
C GLY A 90 -0.48 11.43 -1.05
N LYS A 91 -1.54 11.78 -1.78
CA LYS A 91 -2.76 12.30 -1.16
C LYS A 91 -3.48 11.21 -0.36
N THR A 92 -3.46 9.98 -0.85
CA THR A 92 -4.02 8.84 -0.13
C THR A 92 -3.31 8.65 1.21
N LEU A 93 -1.98 8.68 1.20
CA LEU A 93 -1.18 8.52 2.41
C LEU A 93 -1.41 9.65 3.40
N LYS A 94 -1.58 10.88 2.94
CA LYS A 94 -1.91 12.00 3.82
C LYS A 94 -3.22 11.79 4.55
N THR A 95 -4.22 11.28 3.85
CA THR A 95 -5.53 11.00 4.44
C THR A 95 -5.43 9.85 5.44
N MET A 96 -4.68 8.80 5.08
CA MET A 96 -4.46 7.66 5.97
C MET A 96 -3.71 8.05 7.24
N ARG A 97 -2.80 9.02 7.13
CA ARG A 97 -2.02 9.50 8.27
C ARG A 97 -2.91 10.07 9.38
N ASP A 98 -4.05 10.65 9.01
CA ASP A 98 -4.97 11.21 9.98
C ASP A 98 -5.53 10.14 10.94
N PHE A 99 -5.55 8.89 10.51
CA PHE A 99 -6.00 7.77 11.33
C PHE A 99 -4.85 6.99 11.95
N LEU A 100 -3.74 6.86 11.23
CA LEU A 100 -2.63 6.01 11.65
C LEU A 100 -1.55 6.77 12.41
N GLY A 101 -1.43 8.07 12.17
CA GLY A 101 -0.32 8.87 12.70
C GLY A 101 0.92 8.74 11.81
N ASN A 102 1.85 9.66 12.02
CA ASN A 102 3.09 9.72 11.22
C ASN A 102 3.99 8.49 11.41
N GLU A 103 3.93 7.89 12.58
CA GLU A 103 4.83 6.80 12.94
C GLU A 103 4.60 5.53 12.13
N LYS A 104 3.37 5.30 11.71
CA LYS A 104 3.02 4.09 10.98
C LYS A 104 3.21 4.20 9.48
N ILE A 105 3.43 5.41 8.97
CA ILE A 105 3.67 5.61 7.54
C ILE A 105 5.15 5.81 7.35
N VAL A 106 5.80 4.84 6.70
CA VAL A 106 7.25 4.83 6.54
C VAL A 106 7.60 4.65 5.07
N ARG A 107 8.85 4.96 4.74
CA ARG A 107 9.37 4.68 3.40
C ARG A 107 9.68 3.20 3.29
N ASN A 108 9.24 2.58 2.20
CA ASN A 108 9.62 1.21 1.91
C ASN A 108 11.09 1.18 1.48
N LYS A 109 11.93 0.60 2.32
CA LYS A 109 13.32 0.38 1.98
C LYS A 109 13.41 -1.00 1.35
N PRO A 110 13.85 -1.10 0.10
CA PRO A 110 14.03 -2.42 -0.49
C PRO A 110 15.03 -3.20 0.34
N VAL A 111 14.74 -4.48 0.52
CA VAL A 111 15.63 -5.39 1.26
C VAL A 111 17.01 -5.36 0.64
N LEU A 112 17.07 -5.19 -0.69
CA LEU A 112 18.31 -5.01 -1.43
C LEU A 112 18.24 -3.66 -2.13
N SER A 113 18.82 -2.62 -1.51
CA SER A 113 19.00 -1.36 -2.20
C SER A 113 20.00 -1.56 -3.34
N LEU A 114 19.94 -0.70 -4.36
CA LEU A 114 20.90 -0.77 -5.45
C LEU A 114 22.34 -0.71 -4.93
N LYS A 115 22.56 0.12 -3.93
CA LYS A 115 23.88 0.23 -3.31
C LYS A 115 24.33 -1.11 -2.73
N ARG A 116 23.45 -1.82 -2.03
CA ARG A 116 23.76 -3.13 -1.46
C ARG A 116 24.05 -4.17 -2.53
N VAL A 117 23.29 -4.13 -3.61
CA VAL A 117 23.51 -5.02 -4.73
C VAL A 117 24.87 -4.78 -5.36
N PHE A 118 25.24 -3.52 -5.57
CA PHE A 118 26.55 -3.17 -6.11
C PHE A 118 27.68 -3.59 -5.18
N ASP A 119 27.51 -3.36 -3.88
CA ASP A 119 28.52 -3.77 -2.89
C ASP A 119 28.70 -5.28 -2.88
N TRP A 120 27.61 -6.03 -3.00
CA TRP A 120 27.65 -7.47 -3.08
C TRP A 120 28.41 -7.95 -4.31
N PHE A 121 28.14 -7.36 -5.49
CA PHE A 121 28.86 -7.69 -6.72
C PHE A 121 30.34 -7.36 -6.63
N LYS A 122 30.68 -6.22 -6.05
CA LYS A 122 32.08 -5.85 -5.85
C LYS A 122 32.81 -6.86 -4.98
N LYS A 123 32.17 -7.31 -3.93
CA LYS A 123 32.71 -8.31 -3.01
C LYS A 123 32.98 -9.63 -3.72
N ASN A 124 32.08 -10.06 -4.57
CA ASN A 124 32.18 -11.33 -5.25
C ASN A 124 33.11 -11.31 -6.47
N ARG A 125 33.36 -10.13 -7.03
CA ARG A 125 34.28 -9.97 -8.15
C ARG A 125 35.73 -10.18 -7.79
N LYS A 126 36.08 -9.96 -6.54
CA LYS A 126 37.47 -10.05 -6.09
C LYS A 126 37.95 -11.47 -5.82
N LYS A 127 37.14 -12.42 -6.07
CA LYS A 127 37.50 -13.82 -5.88
C LYS A 127 38.08 -14.44 -7.13
#